data_c5ec8a1e8b24d7686c6c4021bbc7630a
#
_entry.id   c5ec8a1e8b24d7686c6c4021bbc7630a
#
_cell.length_a   1.000
_cell.length_b   1.000
_cell.length_c   1.000
_cell.angle_alpha   90.00
_cell.angle_beta   90.00
_cell.angle_gamma   90.00
#
_symmetry.space_group_name_H-M   'P 1'
#
loop_
_entity.id
_entity.type
_entity.pdbx_description
1 polymer ?
#
loop_
_entity_poly.entity_id
_entity_poly.type
_entity_poly.pdbx_seq_one_letter_code
_entity_poly.pdbx_strand_id
1 'polypeptide(L)'
;PSEKQTALQTYLTANTPKPLLEGQVNYWGNYPKFFVSMMKAFFGDKATAENSWGFDWLPKWDKGYDVLQYFEMMKEGKVNGYICQGFNPVASFPNKNKGIGCLSKLKFLVTIDPLNTETSNFWQNHGELNEVDSSKIQTEVFRLPSTCFAEENGSIVNSGRWLQWHWKGADAPGIALTDGEILSGIFLRLRKMYAEQGGANPDQVRNMTWNYAIPHEPKSEEVAMESNGKALADITDPATGAVIVKKGQQLSSFAQLRDDGTTSCGCWIFAGSWTPEGNQMARRDNADPSGLGNTLGWAWAWPLNRRILYNRASADPQGNPWDPKRQLLKWDGTKWTGWDIPDYSAAPPGSGVGPFIMQQEGMGRLFALDKMAEGPFPEHYEPFETPLGTNPLHPNVISNPAARIFK
;
A
#
# COMPACT_ATOMS: atom_id res chain seq x y z
N PRO A 1 14.97 2.86 4.82
CA PRO A 1 15.88 2.54 5.92
C PRO A 1 16.15 3.75 6.80
N SER A 2 16.57 3.53 8.06
CA SER A 2 17.06 4.62 8.91
C SER A 2 18.58 4.79 8.77
N GLU A 3 19.10 5.96 9.16
CA GLU A 3 20.54 6.24 9.18
C GLU A 3 21.33 5.25 10.07
N LYS A 4 20.67 4.67 11.07
CA LYS A 4 21.25 3.65 11.97
C LYS A 4 21.35 2.28 11.32
N GLN A 5 20.63 2.04 10.24
CA GLN A 5 20.63 0.77 9.50
C GLN A 5 21.64 0.85 8.34
N THR A 6 22.91 0.70 8.66
CA THR A 6 24.01 0.83 7.71
C THR A 6 24.21 -0.43 6.84
N ALA A 7 23.63 -1.56 7.24
CA ALA A 7 23.69 -2.82 6.49
C ALA A 7 22.30 -3.33 6.13
N LEU A 8 22.17 -3.93 4.95
CA LEU A 8 20.93 -4.53 4.48
C LEU A 8 20.37 -5.57 5.48
N GLN A 9 21.23 -6.44 6.02
CA GLN A 9 20.78 -7.48 6.95
C GLN A 9 20.14 -6.90 8.22
N THR A 10 20.69 -5.80 8.75
CA THR A 10 20.11 -5.10 9.91
C THR A 10 18.73 -4.57 9.57
N TYR A 11 18.58 -3.98 8.39
CA TYR A 11 17.31 -3.47 7.89
C TYR A 11 16.28 -4.59 7.70
N LEU A 12 16.64 -5.67 7.02
CA LEU A 12 15.74 -6.80 6.79
C LEU A 12 15.30 -7.44 8.11
N THR A 13 16.22 -7.64 9.06
CA THR A 13 15.91 -8.21 10.37
C THR A 13 14.93 -7.34 11.16
N ALA A 14 15.10 -6.01 11.12
CA ALA A 14 14.21 -5.08 11.80
C ALA A 14 12.79 -5.06 11.21
N ASN A 15 12.64 -5.38 9.92
CA ASN A 15 11.35 -5.35 9.22
C ASN A 15 10.72 -6.74 9.01
N THR A 16 11.40 -7.80 9.44
CA THR A 16 10.88 -9.18 9.36
C THR A 16 10.43 -9.62 10.75
N PRO A 17 9.13 -9.64 11.03
CA PRO A 17 8.62 -10.02 12.35
C PRO A 17 8.89 -11.49 12.64
N LYS A 18 9.17 -11.77 13.91
CA LYS A 18 9.35 -13.15 14.40
C LYS A 18 8.02 -13.63 14.98
N PRO A 19 7.59 -14.86 14.63
CA PRO A 19 6.40 -15.43 15.23
C PRO A 19 6.60 -15.68 16.73
N LEU A 20 5.53 -15.57 17.51
CA LEU A 20 5.53 -15.88 18.94
C LEU A 20 5.41 -17.38 19.20
N LEU A 21 4.71 -18.10 18.33
CA LEU A 21 4.49 -19.53 18.41
C LEU A 21 5.04 -20.22 17.16
N GLU A 22 5.48 -21.47 17.32
CA GLU A 22 5.90 -22.30 16.20
C GLU A 22 4.74 -22.47 15.19
N GLY A 23 5.08 -22.45 13.90
CA GLY A 23 4.11 -22.60 12.80
C GLY A 23 3.31 -21.35 12.46
N GLN A 24 3.42 -20.26 13.22
CA GLN A 24 2.80 -19.00 12.83
C GLN A 24 3.50 -18.37 11.65
N VAL A 25 2.72 -17.84 10.72
CA VAL A 25 3.19 -17.11 9.54
C VAL A 25 2.62 -15.69 9.51
N ASN A 26 3.35 -14.79 8.87
CA ASN A 26 2.95 -13.41 8.68
C ASN A 26 3.39 -12.96 7.28
N TYR A 27 2.61 -12.10 6.62
CA TYR A 27 2.99 -11.57 5.30
C TYR A 27 4.37 -10.92 5.32
N TRP A 28 4.67 -10.15 6.38
CA TRP A 28 5.95 -9.49 6.56
C TRP A 28 7.11 -10.44 6.85
N GLY A 29 6.84 -11.72 7.14
CA GLY A 29 7.86 -12.78 7.15
C GLY A 29 8.53 -12.98 5.79
N ASN A 30 7.88 -12.54 4.70
CA ASN A 30 8.43 -12.52 3.35
C ASN A 30 9.13 -11.19 3.00
N TYR A 31 9.40 -10.34 3.98
CA TYR A 31 9.97 -9.01 3.73
C TYR A 31 11.25 -9.03 2.87
N PRO A 32 12.20 -9.97 3.04
CA PRO A 32 13.35 -10.08 2.15
C PRO A 32 12.97 -10.24 0.67
N LYS A 33 11.98 -11.07 0.37
CA LYS A 33 11.49 -11.30 -1.00
C LYS A 33 10.85 -10.02 -1.58
N PHE A 34 10.08 -9.31 -0.77
CA PHE A 34 9.48 -8.04 -1.17
C PHE A 34 10.52 -6.98 -1.45
N PHE A 35 11.51 -6.87 -0.56
CA PHE A 35 12.60 -5.91 -0.67
C PHE A 35 13.45 -6.17 -1.93
N VAL A 36 13.97 -7.39 -2.10
CA VAL A 36 14.85 -7.71 -3.24
C VAL A 36 14.11 -7.53 -4.57
N SER A 37 12.86 -8.00 -4.66
CA SER A 37 12.05 -7.82 -5.87
C SER A 37 11.78 -6.34 -6.19
N MET A 38 11.55 -5.51 -5.17
CA MET A 38 11.40 -4.06 -5.34
C MET A 38 12.69 -3.41 -5.82
N MET A 39 13.84 -3.79 -5.27
CA MET A 39 15.13 -3.26 -5.70
C MET A 39 15.47 -3.68 -7.14
N LYS A 40 15.07 -4.89 -7.54
CA LYS A 40 15.15 -5.34 -8.94
C LYS A 40 14.22 -4.55 -9.87
N ALA A 41 13.05 -4.12 -9.40
CA ALA A 41 12.19 -3.24 -10.18
C ALA A 41 12.81 -1.84 -10.33
N PHE A 42 13.39 -1.30 -9.26
CA PHE A 42 13.97 0.05 -9.26
C PHE A 42 15.30 0.14 -10.02
N PHE A 43 16.18 -0.83 -9.86
CA PHE A 43 17.56 -0.74 -10.34
C PHE A 43 17.95 -1.82 -11.35
N GLY A 44 17.03 -2.72 -11.69
CA GLY A 44 17.25 -3.75 -12.70
C GLY A 44 18.50 -4.58 -12.47
N ASP A 45 19.31 -4.76 -13.49
CA ASP A 45 20.54 -5.57 -13.43
C ASP A 45 21.64 -4.96 -12.58
N LYS A 46 21.55 -3.66 -12.26
CA LYS A 46 22.50 -3.00 -11.37
C LYS A 46 22.32 -3.44 -9.90
N ALA A 47 21.13 -3.84 -9.48
CA ALA A 47 20.90 -4.41 -8.16
C ALA A 47 21.32 -5.87 -8.13
N THR A 48 22.42 -6.17 -7.43
CA THR A 48 23.00 -7.52 -7.29
C THR A 48 23.24 -7.87 -5.83
N ALA A 49 23.44 -9.14 -5.55
CA ALA A 49 23.73 -9.60 -4.19
C ALA A 49 25.03 -8.97 -3.63
N GLU A 50 26.03 -8.77 -4.49
CA GLU A 50 27.34 -8.23 -4.13
C GLU A 50 27.26 -6.77 -3.64
N ASN A 51 26.31 -5.98 -4.18
CA ASN A 51 26.08 -4.62 -3.73
C ASN A 51 24.84 -4.47 -2.81
N SER A 52 24.47 -5.57 -2.15
CA SER A 52 23.31 -5.58 -1.25
C SER A 52 22.03 -5.07 -1.95
N TRP A 53 21.86 -5.43 -3.20
CA TRP A 53 20.71 -5.05 -4.05
C TRP A 53 20.54 -3.54 -4.23
N GLY A 54 21.63 -2.77 -4.09
CA GLY A 54 21.59 -1.31 -4.15
C GLY A 54 21.03 -0.66 -2.88
N PHE A 55 21.08 -1.34 -1.73
CA PHE A 55 20.57 -0.83 -0.45
C PHE A 55 21.15 0.55 -0.09
N ASP A 56 22.43 0.81 -0.42
CA ASP A 56 23.08 2.06 -0.13
C ASP A 56 22.64 3.21 -1.05
N TRP A 57 21.93 2.91 -2.13
CA TRP A 57 21.33 3.92 -3.01
C TRP A 57 19.98 4.43 -2.49
N LEU A 58 19.42 3.81 -1.46
CA LEU A 58 18.18 4.27 -0.85
C LEU A 58 18.42 5.46 0.07
N PRO A 59 17.49 6.44 0.08
CA PRO A 59 17.53 7.50 1.08
C PRO A 59 17.39 6.92 2.48
N LYS A 60 18.14 7.46 3.43
CA LYS A 60 18.10 7.04 4.83
C LYS A 60 17.56 8.17 5.69
N TRP A 61 16.68 7.82 6.61
CA TRP A 61 16.00 8.75 7.50
C TRP A 61 16.61 8.68 8.91
N ASP A 62 16.68 9.81 9.60
CA ASP A 62 17.01 9.84 11.02
C ASP A 62 15.95 9.15 11.88
N LYS A 63 14.67 9.30 11.49
CA LYS A 63 13.49 8.64 12.08
C LYS A 63 12.32 8.62 11.09
N GLY A 64 11.26 7.91 11.43
CA GLY A 64 9.97 8.00 10.71
C GLY A 64 9.28 9.33 11.01
N TYR A 65 8.63 9.91 10.01
CA TYR A 65 7.81 11.10 10.11
C TYR A 65 6.40 10.80 9.62
N ASP A 66 5.40 11.22 10.39
CA ASP A 66 4.04 11.33 9.89
C ASP A 66 3.82 12.69 9.21
N VAL A 67 2.68 12.83 8.55
CA VAL A 67 2.37 14.05 7.79
C VAL A 67 2.26 15.29 8.68
N LEU A 68 1.78 15.15 9.92
CA LEU A 68 1.66 16.28 10.85
C LEU A 68 3.03 16.73 11.34
N GLN A 69 3.91 15.79 11.65
CA GLN A 69 5.31 16.07 11.99
C GLN A 69 6.05 16.75 10.82
N TYR A 70 5.75 16.34 9.60
CA TYR A 70 6.33 16.97 8.41
C TYR A 70 5.94 18.45 8.29
N PHE A 71 4.67 18.80 8.60
CA PHE A 71 4.23 20.18 8.66
C PHE A 71 4.88 20.97 9.79
N GLU A 72 5.13 20.35 10.96
CA GLU A 72 5.93 21.00 12.01
C GLU A 72 7.36 21.30 11.54
N MET A 73 8.00 20.38 10.82
CA MET A 73 9.32 20.62 10.23
C MET A 73 9.30 21.74 9.20
N MET A 74 8.23 21.89 8.40
CA MET A 74 8.05 23.05 7.52
C MET A 74 7.99 24.34 8.32
N LYS A 75 7.20 24.38 9.40
CA LYS A 75 7.10 25.52 10.31
C LYS A 75 8.44 25.94 10.88
N GLU A 76 9.29 24.97 11.21
CA GLU A 76 10.64 25.16 11.71
C GLU A 76 11.66 25.53 10.62
N GLY A 77 11.25 25.60 9.36
CA GLY A 77 12.13 25.91 8.22
C GLY A 77 13.11 24.80 7.85
N LYS A 78 12.85 23.56 8.29
CA LYS A 78 13.70 22.40 8.01
C LYS A 78 13.39 21.74 6.66
N VAL A 79 12.29 22.12 6.00
CA VAL A 79 11.87 21.61 4.70
C VAL A 79 12.03 22.71 3.66
N ASN A 80 12.77 22.44 2.60
CA ASN A 80 13.00 23.41 1.53
C ASN A 80 11.88 23.41 0.48
N GLY A 81 11.34 22.26 0.15
CA GLY A 81 10.34 22.10 -0.91
C GLY A 81 9.33 21.03 -0.59
N TYR A 82 8.16 21.13 -1.20
CA TYR A 82 7.08 20.16 -1.08
C TYR A 82 6.44 19.93 -2.44
N ILE A 83 6.29 18.66 -2.81
CA ILE A 83 5.53 18.24 -3.99
C ILE A 83 4.22 17.66 -3.50
N CYS A 84 3.12 18.30 -3.87
CA CYS A 84 1.77 17.96 -3.46
C CYS A 84 0.98 17.49 -4.68
N GLN A 85 0.72 16.19 -4.76
CA GLN A 85 0.05 15.56 -5.89
C GLN A 85 -1.31 15.02 -5.45
N GLY A 86 -2.39 15.50 -6.09
CA GLY A 86 -3.75 15.04 -5.84
C GLY A 86 -4.21 15.22 -4.38
N PHE A 87 -3.64 16.18 -3.66
CA PHE A 87 -3.88 16.38 -2.24
C PHE A 87 -3.99 17.87 -1.92
N ASN A 88 -4.99 18.22 -1.11
CA ASN A 88 -5.26 19.60 -0.69
C ASN A 88 -5.14 19.76 0.84
N PRO A 89 -3.93 19.81 1.39
CA PRO A 89 -3.72 19.85 2.84
C PRO A 89 -4.32 21.11 3.50
N VAL A 90 -4.40 22.25 2.81
CA VAL A 90 -5.00 23.46 3.36
C VAL A 90 -6.48 23.28 3.66
N ALA A 91 -7.19 22.49 2.85
CA ALA A 91 -8.60 22.17 3.10
C ALA A 91 -8.78 20.91 3.98
N SER A 92 -7.89 19.94 3.87
CA SER A 92 -8.06 18.62 4.51
C SER A 92 -7.58 18.56 5.95
N PHE A 93 -6.59 19.37 6.33
CA PHE A 93 -6.05 19.36 7.68
C PHE A 93 -6.76 20.33 8.61
N PRO A 94 -6.86 20.00 9.89
CA PRO A 94 -7.29 20.97 10.88
C PRO A 94 -6.29 22.11 10.98
N ASN A 95 -6.74 23.29 11.42
CA ASN A 95 -5.92 24.48 11.61
C ASN A 95 -5.30 25.02 10.30
N LYS A 96 -6.16 25.55 9.46
CA LYS A 96 -5.82 26.17 8.17
C LYS A 96 -4.69 27.22 8.28
N ASN A 97 -4.74 28.09 9.29
CA ASN A 97 -3.72 29.14 9.50
C ASN A 97 -2.33 28.54 9.73
N LYS A 98 -2.25 27.46 10.50
CA LYS A 98 -1.00 26.73 10.70
C LYS A 98 -0.50 26.12 9.39
N GLY A 99 -1.40 25.49 8.61
CA GLY A 99 -1.06 24.91 7.30
C GLY A 99 -0.48 25.96 6.35
N ILE A 100 -1.14 27.09 6.19
CA ILE A 100 -0.67 28.22 5.36
C ILE A 100 0.67 28.74 5.88
N GLY A 101 0.80 28.93 7.20
CA GLY A 101 2.05 29.36 7.83
C GLY A 101 3.22 28.39 7.59
N CYS A 102 2.96 27.07 7.55
CA CYS A 102 3.95 26.06 7.21
C CYS A 102 4.39 26.17 5.75
N LEU A 103 3.45 26.25 4.82
CA LEU A 103 3.75 26.38 3.39
C LEU A 103 4.50 27.66 3.07
N SER A 104 4.27 28.74 3.84
CA SER A 104 4.96 30.02 3.70
C SER A 104 6.45 29.98 4.07
N LYS A 105 6.93 28.89 4.68
CA LYS A 105 8.35 28.69 5.01
C LYS A 105 9.13 27.93 3.95
N LEU A 106 8.44 27.35 2.99
CA LEU A 106 9.07 26.63 1.90
C LEU A 106 9.79 27.59 0.94
N LYS A 107 10.85 27.10 0.30
CA LYS A 107 11.46 27.79 -0.85
C LYS A 107 10.60 27.61 -2.09
N PHE A 108 10.05 26.39 -2.26
CA PHE A 108 9.15 26.11 -3.39
C PHE A 108 8.07 25.11 -3.00
N LEU A 109 6.93 25.23 -3.66
CA LEU A 109 5.80 24.29 -3.62
C LEU A 109 5.47 23.88 -5.05
N VAL A 110 5.38 22.59 -5.30
CA VAL A 110 4.86 22.05 -6.56
C VAL A 110 3.50 21.43 -6.28
N THR A 111 2.45 21.87 -6.98
CA THR A 111 1.14 21.23 -6.93
C THR A 111 0.86 20.56 -8.27
N ILE A 112 0.44 19.30 -8.23
CA ILE A 112 0.03 18.50 -9.39
C ILE A 112 -1.43 18.14 -9.14
N ASP A 113 -2.36 18.80 -9.84
CA ASP A 113 -3.78 18.71 -9.53
C ASP A 113 -4.61 19.09 -10.75
N PRO A 114 -5.74 18.45 -11.04
CA PRO A 114 -6.65 18.84 -12.11
C PRO A 114 -7.38 20.16 -11.84
N LEU A 115 -7.42 20.61 -10.58
CA LEU A 115 -8.14 21.80 -10.16
C LEU A 115 -7.24 22.78 -9.40
N ASN A 116 -7.63 24.03 -9.43
CA ASN A 116 -7.11 25.04 -8.53
C ASN A 116 -7.62 24.79 -7.11
N THR A 117 -6.73 24.40 -6.22
CA THR A 117 -7.06 24.09 -4.82
C THR A 117 -6.59 25.22 -3.90
N GLU A 118 -7.07 25.22 -2.66
CA GLU A 118 -6.61 26.15 -1.62
C GLU A 118 -5.11 26.03 -1.39
N THR A 119 -4.56 24.82 -1.51
CA THR A 119 -3.12 24.60 -1.39
C THR A 119 -2.36 25.23 -2.54
N SER A 120 -2.87 25.13 -3.78
CA SER A 120 -2.22 25.70 -4.96
C SER A 120 -2.26 27.23 -5.00
N ASN A 121 -3.10 27.84 -4.15
CA ASN A 121 -3.27 29.27 -4.01
C ASN A 121 -3.17 29.75 -2.55
N PHE A 122 -2.40 29.04 -1.73
CA PHE A 122 -2.37 29.23 -0.27
C PHE A 122 -1.99 30.66 0.16
N TRP A 123 -1.30 31.42 -0.67
CA TRP A 123 -0.93 32.82 -0.41
C TRP A 123 -2.10 33.82 -0.57
N GLN A 124 -3.18 33.43 -1.21
CA GLN A 124 -4.36 34.26 -1.35
C GLN A 124 -5.12 34.31 -0.03
N ASN A 125 -5.78 35.43 0.23
CA ASN A 125 -6.62 35.54 1.41
C ASN A 125 -7.96 34.80 1.19
N HIS A 126 -8.07 33.63 1.79
CA HIS A 126 -9.26 32.78 1.71
C HIS A 126 -10.19 32.99 2.91
N GLY A 127 -10.60 34.22 3.18
CA GLY A 127 -11.55 34.59 4.22
C GLY A 127 -10.93 34.86 5.60
N GLU A 128 -11.80 34.94 6.61
CA GLU A 128 -11.50 35.46 7.95
C GLU A 128 -10.41 34.67 8.72
N LEU A 129 -10.17 33.43 8.34
CA LEU A 129 -9.22 32.55 9.03
C LEU A 129 -7.81 32.56 8.45
N ASN A 130 -7.50 33.47 7.55
CA ASN A 130 -6.14 33.61 7.01
C ASN A 130 -5.40 34.76 7.73
N GLU A 131 -4.57 34.40 8.68
CA GLU A 131 -3.74 35.32 9.46
C GLU A 131 -2.36 35.60 8.82
N VAL A 132 -2.09 34.97 7.67
CA VAL A 132 -0.80 35.09 7.00
C VAL A 132 -0.80 36.31 6.08
N ASP A 133 0.17 37.17 6.24
CA ASP A 133 0.42 38.32 5.35
C ASP A 133 1.00 37.83 4.03
N SER A 134 0.19 37.80 2.98
CA SER A 134 0.60 37.30 1.66
C SER A 134 1.74 38.10 1.03
N SER A 135 1.91 39.40 1.39
CA SER A 135 3.01 40.21 0.89
C SER A 135 4.39 39.77 1.38
N LYS A 136 4.43 38.95 2.46
CA LYS A 136 5.66 38.42 3.06
C LYS A 136 6.01 36.99 2.63
N ILE A 137 5.15 36.34 1.86
CA ILE A 137 5.37 34.99 1.39
C ILE A 137 6.39 35.00 0.25
N GLN A 138 7.48 34.23 0.42
CA GLN A 138 8.55 34.11 -0.58
C GLN A 138 8.56 32.74 -1.26
N THR A 139 7.62 31.86 -0.94
CA THR A 139 7.51 30.52 -1.54
C THR A 139 7.19 30.64 -3.02
N GLU A 140 8.04 30.10 -3.88
CA GLU A 140 7.76 29.97 -5.31
C GLU A 140 6.81 28.80 -5.54
N VAL A 141 5.70 29.02 -6.25
CA VAL A 141 4.66 27.99 -6.48
C VAL A 141 4.61 27.60 -7.94
N PHE A 142 4.85 26.31 -8.19
CA PHE A 142 4.69 25.70 -9.50
C PHE A 142 3.37 24.91 -9.52
N ARG A 143 2.45 25.36 -10.36
CA ARG A 143 1.15 24.67 -10.56
C ARG A 143 1.22 23.92 -11.87
N LEU A 144 1.20 22.60 -11.79
CA LEU A 144 1.25 21.70 -12.94
C LEU A 144 -0.14 21.07 -13.11
N PRO A 145 -0.91 21.47 -14.14
CA PRO A 145 -2.24 20.93 -14.35
C PRO A 145 -2.13 19.45 -14.75
N SER A 146 -2.79 18.59 -14.01
CA SER A 146 -2.88 17.16 -14.32
C SER A 146 -4.24 16.78 -14.85
N THR A 147 -4.32 15.59 -15.47
CA THR A 147 -5.57 14.95 -15.85
C THR A 147 -6.34 14.48 -14.61
N CYS A 148 -7.63 14.27 -14.75
CA CYS A 148 -8.43 13.51 -13.80
C CYS A 148 -8.61 12.05 -14.30
N PHE A 149 -9.16 11.21 -13.45
CA PHE A 149 -9.37 9.78 -13.74
C PHE A 149 -10.18 9.50 -15.01
N ALA A 150 -10.99 10.44 -15.47
CA ALA A 150 -11.78 10.31 -16.69
C ALA A 150 -10.98 10.63 -17.97
N GLU A 151 -9.83 11.24 -17.84
CA GLU A 151 -9.00 11.76 -18.95
C GLU A 151 -7.76 10.90 -19.20
N GLU A 152 -7.59 9.82 -18.42
CA GLU A 152 -6.47 8.87 -18.56
C GLU A 152 -6.88 7.43 -18.25
N ASN A 153 -6.09 6.47 -18.71
CA ASN A 153 -6.15 5.09 -18.22
C ASN A 153 -5.47 5.00 -16.86
N GLY A 154 -6.00 4.16 -15.98
CA GLY A 154 -5.35 3.98 -14.69
C GLY A 154 -6.12 3.08 -13.75
N SER A 155 -5.76 3.12 -12.49
CA SER A 155 -6.45 2.37 -11.44
C SER A 155 -6.69 3.23 -10.21
N ILE A 156 -7.79 2.97 -9.54
CA ILE A 156 -8.15 3.60 -8.28
C ILE A 156 -8.28 2.52 -7.22
N VAL A 157 -7.64 2.73 -6.08
CA VAL A 157 -7.79 1.90 -4.89
C VAL A 157 -8.60 2.64 -3.84
N ASN A 158 -9.49 1.93 -3.16
CA ASN A 158 -10.27 2.47 -2.05
C ASN A 158 -9.95 1.77 -0.72
N SER A 159 -10.52 2.25 0.38
CA SER A 159 -10.33 1.69 1.72
C SER A 159 -10.83 0.25 1.86
N GLY A 160 -11.75 -0.19 1.00
CA GLY A 160 -12.18 -1.58 0.88
C GLY A 160 -11.17 -2.48 0.17
N ARG A 161 -9.99 -1.97 -0.15
CA ARG A 161 -8.90 -2.71 -0.82
C ARG A 161 -9.21 -3.15 -2.25
N TRP A 162 -10.21 -2.55 -2.87
CA TRP A 162 -10.52 -2.75 -4.27
C TRP A 162 -9.62 -1.90 -5.14
N LEU A 163 -8.89 -2.54 -6.06
CA LEU A 163 -8.12 -1.91 -7.11
C LEU A 163 -8.89 -2.05 -8.42
N GLN A 164 -9.46 -0.93 -8.88
CA GLN A 164 -10.35 -0.87 -10.03
C GLN A 164 -9.67 -0.16 -11.18
N TRP A 165 -9.63 -0.80 -12.33
CA TRP A 165 -9.16 -0.18 -13.56
C TRP A 165 -10.24 0.72 -14.15
N HIS A 166 -9.84 1.89 -14.61
CA HIS A 166 -10.67 2.79 -15.40
C HIS A 166 -10.00 3.08 -16.74
N TRP A 167 -10.81 3.42 -17.71
CA TRP A 167 -10.37 3.77 -19.04
C TRP A 167 -10.57 5.25 -19.31
N LYS A 168 -9.68 5.81 -20.10
CA LYS A 168 -9.82 7.18 -20.61
C LYS A 168 -11.16 7.30 -21.35
N GLY A 169 -11.96 8.27 -20.92
CA GLY A 169 -13.25 8.61 -21.53
C GLY A 169 -13.29 9.97 -22.22
N ALA A 170 -12.30 10.84 -21.93
CA ALA A 170 -12.20 12.16 -22.50
C ALA A 170 -10.72 12.54 -22.76
N ASP A 171 -10.49 13.51 -23.63
CA ASP A 171 -9.14 14.06 -23.82
C ASP A 171 -8.81 15.05 -22.67
N ALA A 172 -7.50 15.14 -22.38
CA ALA A 172 -7.00 16.09 -21.41
C ALA A 172 -7.32 17.53 -21.82
N PRO A 173 -7.81 18.37 -20.89
CA PRO A 173 -8.14 19.76 -21.22
C PRO A 173 -6.88 20.63 -21.33
N GLY A 174 -6.82 21.45 -22.35
CA GLY A 174 -5.77 22.47 -22.53
C GLY A 174 -4.37 21.91 -22.55
N ILE A 175 -3.57 22.23 -21.54
CA ILE A 175 -2.16 21.79 -21.41
C ILE A 175 -1.97 20.74 -20.32
N ALA A 176 -3.04 20.17 -19.79
CA ALA A 176 -2.95 19.16 -18.74
C ALA A 176 -2.26 17.89 -19.27
N LEU A 177 -1.38 17.34 -18.46
CA LEU A 177 -0.67 16.08 -18.71
C LEU A 177 -1.07 15.07 -17.66
N THR A 178 -0.89 13.78 -17.94
CA THR A 178 -1.08 12.76 -16.92
C THR A 178 -0.04 12.91 -15.79
N ASP A 179 -0.36 12.42 -14.60
CA ASP A 179 0.59 12.39 -13.48
C ASP A 179 1.89 11.65 -13.90
N GLY A 180 1.74 10.58 -14.68
CA GLY A 180 2.86 9.81 -15.21
C GLY A 180 3.78 10.65 -16.11
N GLU A 181 3.24 11.44 -17.02
CA GLU A 181 4.00 12.36 -17.89
C GLU A 181 4.71 13.45 -17.08
N ILE A 182 4.02 14.08 -16.12
CA ILE A 182 4.58 15.13 -15.28
C ILE A 182 5.76 14.59 -14.45
N LEU A 183 5.56 13.47 -13.75
CA LEU A 183 6.61 12.85 -12.93
C LEU A 183 7.78 12.34 -13.78
N SER A 184 7.50 11.78 -14.95
CA SER A 184 8.54 11.36 -15.92
C SER A 184 9.35 12.53 -16.41
N GLY A 185 8.71 13.63 -16.74
CA GLY A 185 9.37 14.86 -17.18
C GLY A 185 10.32 15.40 -16.10
N ILE A 186 9.87 15.45 -14.85
CA ILE A 186 10.70 15.86 -13.70
C ILE A 186 11.88 14.89 -13.53
N PHE A 187 11.61 13.58 -13.49
CA PHE A 187 12.65 12.57 -13.27
C PHE A 187 13.73 12.57 -14.36
N LEU A 188 13.33 12.56 -15.62
CA LEU A 188 14.28 12.56 -16.75
C LEU A 188 15.13 13.82 -16.77
N ARG A 189 14.54 14.97 -16.42
CA ARG A 189 15.27 16.23 -16.32
C ARG A 189 16.28 16.19 -15.17
N LEU A 190 15.88 15.73 -13.99
CA LEU A 190 16.77 15.53 -12.85
C LEU A 190 17.92 14.59 -13.20
N ARG A 191 17.64 13.44 -13.84
CA ARG A 191 18.65 12.48 -14.27
C ARG A 191 19.68 13.12 -15.20
N LYS A 192 19.23 13.94 -16.16
CA LYS A 192 20.10 14.70 -17.04
C LYS A 192 20.99 15.69 -16.26
N MET A 193 20.40 16.46 -15.35
CA MET A 193 21.16 17.41 -14.51
C MET A 193 22.20 16.70 -13.65
N TYR A 194 21.84 15.56 -13.02
CA TYR A 194 22.81 14.76 -12.26
C TYR A 194 23.94 14.19 -13.12
N ALA A 195 23.67 13.86 -14.39
CA ALA A 195 24.70 13.39 -15.33
C ALA A 195 25.66 14.49 -15.74
N GLU A 196 25.15 15.72 -15.94
CA GLU A 196 25.92 16.87 -16.43
C GLU A 196 26.63 17.64 -15.29
N GLN A 197 26.01 17.75 -14.14
CA GLN A 197 26.43 18.67 -13.07
C GLN A 197 26.87 17.95 -11.80
N GLY A 198 26.61 16.64 -11.68
CA GLY A 198 26.75 15.91 -10.42
C GLY A 198 25.72 16.35 -9.39
N GLY A 199 26.03 16.17 -8.12
CA GLY A 199 25.15 16.53 -7.00
C GLY A 199 25.28 15.57 -5.84
N ALA A 200 24.52 15.80 -4.78
CA ALA A 200 24.46 14.90 -3.63
C ALA A 200 23.66 13.63 -3.98
N ASN A 201 24.17 12.47 -3.56
CA ASN A 201 23.53 11.16 -3.74
C ASN A 201 23.16 10.84 -5.21
N PRO A 202 24.08 10.92 -6.17
CA PRO A 202 23.78 10.75 -7.58
C PRO A 202 23.32 9.34 -7.95
N ASP A 203 23.74 8.33 -7.20
CA ASP A 203 23.49 6.93 -7.49
C ASP A 203 22.01 6.55 -7.43
N GLN A 204 21.26 7.17 -6.55
CA GLN A 204 19.81 6.97 -6.45
C GLN A 204 19.11 7.28 -7.76
N VAL A 205 19.41 8.43 -8.37
CA VAL A 205 18.76 8.89 -9.60
C VAL A 205 19.38 8.22 -10.83
N ARG A 206 20.70 8.09 -10.89
CA ARG A 206 21.42 7.57 -12.06
C ARG A 206 21.28 6.06 -12.25
N ASN A 207 21.14 5.31 -11.16
CA ASN A 207 21.04 3.85 -11.20
C ASN A 207 19.61 3.34 -11.39
N MET A 208 18.59 4.17 -11.12
CA MET A 208 17.21 3.79 -11.33
C MET A 208 16.93 3.41 -12.78
N THR A 209 16.21 2.34 -13.02
CA THR A 209 15.74 1.95 -14.35
C THR A 209 14.60 2.86 -14.81
N TRP A 210 14.46 3.01 -16.12
CA TRP A 210 13.36 3.77 -16.73
C TRP A 210 13.08 3.19 -18.11
N ASN A 211 12.62 1.95 -18.14
CA ASN A 211 12.53 1.12 -19.35
C ASN A 211 11.11 1.09 -19.91
N TYR A 212 10.48 2.25 -20.04
CA TYR A 212 9.18 2.38 -20.68
C TYR A 212 9.33 2.58 -22.18
N ALA A 213 8.37 2.10 -22.97
CA ALA A 213 8.40 2.22 -24.43
C ALA A 213 8.52 3.69 -24.87
N ILE A 214 7.82 4.57 -24.18
CA ILE A 214 7.93 6.02 -24.31
C ILE A 214 8.39 6.59 -22.97
N PRO A 215 9.67 6.91 -22.77
CA PRO A 215 10.19 7.27 -21.46
C PRO A 215 9.56 8.50 -20.81
N HIS A 216 9.09 9.47 -21.60
CA HIS A 216 8.44 10.69 -21.09
C HIS A 216 6.91 10.53 -20.96
N GLU A 217 6.35 9.43 -21.46
CA GLU A 217 4.92 9.11 -21.42
C GLU A 217 4.72 7.61 -21.11
N PRO A 218 5.08 7.14 -19.91
CA PRO A 218 4.87 5.75 -19.53
C PRO A 218 3.37 5.40 -19.58
N LYS A 219 3.05 4.30 -20.24
CA LYS A 219 1.67 3.84 -20.27
C LYS A 219 1.26 3.28 -18.91
N SER A 220 0.03 3.56 -18.49
CA SER A 220 -0.50 3.06 -17.22
C SER A 220 -0.45 1.53 -17.11
N GLU A 221 -0.58 0.82 -18.23
CA GLU A 221 -0.44 -0.63 -18.32
C GLU A 221 1.00 -1.09 -18.01
N GLU A 222 2.02 -0.38 -18.51
CA GLU A 222 3.43 -0.69 -18.24
C GLU A 222 3.74 -0.50 -16.77
N VAL A 223 3.26 0.59 -16.17
CA VAL A 223 3.41 0.89 -14.74
C VAL A 223 2.67 -0.14 -13.88
N ALA A 224 1.46 -0.55 -14.28
CA ALA A 224 0.70 -1.58 -13.59
C ALA A 224 1.41 -2.95 -13.64
N MET A 225 1.96 -3.32 -14.79
CA MET A 225 2.75 -4.55 -14.95
C MET A 225 4.05 -4.53 -14.15
N GLU A 226 4.72 -3.38 -14.05
CA GLU A 226 5.90 -3.19 -13.21
C GLU A 226 5.54 -3.33 -11.73
N SER A 227 4.44 -2.71 -11.30
CA SER A 227 3.93 -2.81 -9.93
C SER A 227 3.55 -4.24 -9.56
N ASN A 228 2.88 -4.96 -10.47
CA ASN A 228 2.55 -6.38 -10.31
C ASN A 228 3.79 -7.26 -10.18
N GLY A 229 4.75 -7.02 -11.05
CA GLY A 229 6.00 -7.77 -11.10
C GLY A 229 6.01 -8.95 -12.05
N LYS A 230 7.23 -9.36 -12.41
CA LYS A 230 7.53 -10.43 -13.37
C LYS A 230 8.71 -11.29 -12.94
N ALA A 231 8.78 -12.48 -13.50
CA ALA A 231 9.95 -13.35 -13.36
C ALA A 231 11.10 -12.84 -14.25
N LEU A 232 12.30 -12.73 -13.71
CA LEU A 232 13.53 -12.37 -14.43
C LEU A 232 14.33 -13.62 -14.88
N ALA A 233 14.02 -14.78 -14.29
CA ALA A 233 14.47 -16.10 -14.67
C ALA A 233 13.31 -17.10 -14.51
N ASP A 234 13.46 -18.32 -15.02
CA ASP A 234 12.49 -19.37 -14.76
C ASP A 234 12.41 -19.66 -13.26
N ILE A 235 11.20 -19.69 -12.71
CA ILE A 235 10.94 -20.05 -11.31
C ILE A 235 10.46 -21.47 -11.28
N THR A 236 11.16 -22.31 -10.51
CA THR A 236 10.82 -23.72 -10.34
C THR A 236 10.18 -23.98 -8.99
N ASP A 237 9.32 -24.96 -8.95
CA ASP A 237 8.79 -25.53 -7.73
C ASP A 237 9.93 -26.32 -7.02
N PRO A 238 10.26 -25.99 -5.78
CA PRO A 238 11.38 -26.64 -5.08
C PRO A 238 11.16 -28.13 -4.78
N ALA A 239 9.91 -28.58 -4.74
CA ALA A 239 9.57 -29.97 -4.47
C ALA A 239 9.62 -30.86 -5.73
N THR A 240 9.23 -30.30 -6.87
CA THR A 240 9.08 -31.07 -8.12
C THR A 240 10.10 -30.71 -9.19
N GLY A 241 10.78 -29.56 -9.08
CA GLY A 241 11.68 -29.03 -10.10
C GLY A 241 10.96 -28.50 -11.35
N ALA A 242 9.64 -28.56 -11.40
CA ALA A 242 8.86 -28.06 -12.53
C ALA A 242 8.91 -26.54 -12.62
N VAL A 243 8.98 -25.98 -13.82
CA VAL A 243 8.88 -24.53 -14.05
C VAL A 243 7.43 -24.10 -13.80
N ILE A 244 7.23 -23.27 -12.79
CA ILE A 244 5.91 -22.72 -12.40
C ILE A 244 5.67 -21.30 -12.94
N VAL A 245 6.73 -20.55 -13.21
CA VAL A 245 6.67 -19.25 -13.90
C VAL A 245 7.85 -19.14 -14.85
N LYS A 246 7.59 -18.81 -16.10
CA LYS A 246 8.65 -18.63 -17.10
C LYS A 246 9.25 -17.24 -17.01
N LYS A 247 10.52 -17.11 -17.38
CA LYS A 247 11.20 -15.81 -17.53
C LYS A 247 10.36 -14.85 -18.37
N GLY A 248 10.20 -13.61 -17.89
CA GLY A 248 9.43 -12.55 -18.53
C GLY A 248 7.94 -12.58 -18.24
N GLN A 249 7.42 -13.65 -17.69
CA GLN A 249 5.99 -13.79 -17.35
C GLN A 249 5.63 -12.95 -16.13
N GLN A 250 4.44 -12.32 -16.16
CA GLN A 250 3.84 -11.62 -15.03
C GLN A 250 3.54 -12.60 -13.89
N LEU A 251 3.71 -12.13 -12.66
CA LEU A 251 3.42 -12.93 -11.47
C LEU A 251 1.92 -12.97 -11.18
N SER A 252 1.44 -14.13 -10.74
CA SER A 252 0.04 -14.32 -10.38
C SER A 252 -0.26 -14.01 -8.91
N SER A 253 0.78 -13.90 -8.07
CA SER A 253 0.64 -13.49 -6.67
C SER A 253 2.01 -13.16 -6.05
N PHE A 254 1.99 -12.48 -4.90
CA PHE A 254 3.18 -12.20 -4.09
C PHE A 254 3.90 -13.46 -3.59
N ALA A 255 3.22 -14.61 -3.54
CA ALA A 255 3.82 -15.87 -3.12
C ALA A 255 4.93 -16.36 -4.09
N GLN A 256 4.91 -15.86 -5.32
CA GLN A 256 5.91 -16.17 -6.34
C GLN A 256 7.16 -15.30 -6.26
N LEU A 257 7.17 -14.26 -5.42
CA LEU A 257 8.34 -13.40 -5.20
C LEU A 257 9.51 -14.16 -4.58
N ARG A 258 10.73 -13.76 -4.94
CA ARG A 258 11.99 -14.36 -4.49
C ARG A 258 12.95 -13.29 -3.96
N ASP A 259 13.86 -13.71 -3.11
CA ASP A 259 14.93 -12.89 -2.52
C ASP A 259 16.33 -13.17 -3.13
N ASP A 260 16.35 -13.94 -4.21
CA ASP A 260 17.55 -14.30 -4.97
C ASP A 260 17.77 -13.44 -6.23
N GLY A 261 16.90 -12.43 -6.47
CA GLY A 261 16.96 -11.55 -7.63
C GLY A 261 16.31 -12.11 -8.89
N THR A 262 15.64 -13.26 -8.82
CA THR A 262 14.94 -13.88 -9.96
C THR A 262 13.56 -13.29 -10.23
N THR A 263 13.10 -12.36 -9.39
CA THR A 263 11.85 -11.63 -9.58
C THR A 263 12.05 -10.12 -9.44
N SER A 264 11.21 -9.36 -10.14
CA SER A 264 11.05 -7.91 -9.94
C SER A 264 9.58 -7.61 -9.64
N CYS A 265 9.32 -6.66 -8.74
CA CYS A 265 7.97 -6.25 -8.39
C CYS A 265 8.02 -4.85 -7.74
N GLY A 266 7.43 -3.86 -8.37
CA GLY A 266 7.45 -2.49 -7.85
C GLY A 266 6.73 -2.34 -6.52
N CYS A 267 5.64 -3.10 -6.31
CA CYS A 267 4.91 -3.10 -5.06
C CYS A 267 4.25 -4.47 -4.80
N TRP A 268 4.78 -5.23 -3.87
CA TRP A 268 4.36 -6.61 -3.59
C TRP A 268 2.86 -6.78 -3.32
N ILE A 269 2.21 -5.77 -2.73
CA ILE A 269 0.77 -5.82 -2.44
C ILE A 269 -0.08 -5.85 -3.71
N PHE A 270 0.45 -5.42 -4.84
CA PHE A 270 -0.24 -5.43 -6.13
C PHE A 270 0.12 -6.66 -6.97
N ALA A 271 0.99 -7.55 -6.48
CA ALA A 271 1.29 -8.80 -7.19
C ALA A 271 0.05 -9.69 -7.30
N GLY A 272 -0.37 -9.96 -8.53
CA GLY A 272 -1.63 -10.62 -8.88
C GLY A 272 -2.68 -9.69 -9.51
N SER A 273 -2.43 -8.37 -9.54
CA SER A 273 -3.33 -7.39 -10.18
C SER A 273 -3.24 -7.43 -11.71
N TRP A 274 -2.11 -7.89 -12.24
CA TRP A 274 -1.90 -8.10 -13.67
C TRP A 274 -1.21 -9.46 -13.90
N THR A 275 -1.99 -10.46 -14.24
CA THR A 275 -1.51 -11.84 -14.38
C THR A 275 -1.25 -12.20 -15.85
N PRO A 276 -0.76 -13.41 -16.17
CA PRO A 276 -0.71 -13.89 -17.55
C PRO A 276 -2.06 -13.87 -18.28
N GLU A 277 -3.16 -13.98 -17.54
CA GLU A 277 -4.53 -13.89 -18.06
C GLU A 277 -4.97 -12.45 -18.33
N GLY A 278 -4.14 -11.46 -17.97
CA GLY A 278 -4.38 -10.05 -18.22
C GLY A 278 -4.69 -9.23 -16.97
N ASN A 279 -5.29 -8.06 -17.20
CA ASN A 279 -5.61 -7.06 -16.19
C ASN A 279 -6.76 -7.51 -15.27
N GLN A 280 -6.45 -7.96 -14.08
CA GLN A 280 -7.43 -8.44 -13.09
C GLN A 280 -8.24 -7.29 -12.46
N MET A 281 -7.73 -6.05 -12.51
CA MET A 281 -8.42 -4.85 -12.04
C MET A 281 -9.58 -4.45 -12.96
N ALA A 282 -9.54 -4.90 -14.22
CA ALA A 282 -10.55 -4.61 -15.22
C ALA A 282 -11.78 -5.53 -15.15
N ARG A 283 -11.77 -6.54 -14.29
CA ARG A 283 -12.93 -7.47 -14.14
C ARG A 283 -14.17 -6.73 -13.66
N ARG A 284 -15.36 -7.20 -14.10
CA ARG A 284 -16.65 -6.55 -13.79
C ARG A 284 -17.76 -7.57 -13.50
N ASP A 285 -17.38 -8.78 -13.08
CA ASP A 285 -18.35 -9.76 -12.60
C ASP A 285 -18.79 -9.38 -11.19
N ASN A 286 -20.06 -9.01 -11.05
CA ASN A 286 -20.67 -8.61 -9.79
C ASN A 286 -21.49 -9.74 -9.15
N ALA A 287 -21.35 -10.98 -9.60
CA ALA A 287 -22.00 -12.12 -8.97
C ALA A 287 -21.48 -12.29 -7.54
N ASP A 288 -22.40 -12.42 -6.61
CA ASP A 288 -22.10 -12.68 -5.20
C ASP A 288 -22.91 -13.86 -4.69
N PRO A 289 -22.38 -15.09 -4.84
CA PRO A 289 -23.06 -16.29 -4.36
C PRO A 289 -23.17 -16.35 -2.83
N SER A 290 -22.39 -15.53 -2.11
CA SER A 290 -22.44 -15.47 -0.64
C SER A 290 -23.61 -14.65 -0.11
N GLY A 291 -24.15 -13.71 -0.90
CA GLY A 291 -25.16 -12.75 -0.46
C GLY A 291 -24.66 -11.73 0.60
N LEU A 292 -23.34 -11.60 0.75
CA LEU A 292 -22.70 -10.74 1.78
C LEU A 292 -22.13 -9.44 1.22
N GLY A 293 -22.29 -9.20 -0.08
CA GLY A 293 -21.68 -8.07 -0.76
C GLY A 293 -20.23 -8.33 -1.20
N ASN A 294 -19.80 -9.59 -1.19
CA ASN A 294 -18.42 -9.97 -1.52
C ASN A 294 -18.34 -10.47 -2.96
N THR A 295 -18.22 -9.55 -3.89
CA THR A 295 -18.17 -9.82 -5.33
C THR A 295 -16.76 -10.17 -5.79
N LEU A 296 -16.31 -11.39 -5.57
CA LEU A 296 -14.92 -11.82 -5.83
C LEU A 296 -14.49 -11.71 -7.30
N GLY A 297 -15.42 -11.66 -8.24
CA GLY A 297 -15.18 -11.47 -9.68
C GLY A 297 -15.11 -10.01 -10.11
N TRP A 298 -15.38 -9.06 -9.21
CA TRP A 298 -15.29 -7.63 -9.49
C TRP A 298 -13.88 -7.10 -9.22
N ALA A 299 -13.31 -6.37 -10.18
CA ALA A 299 -12.01 -5.74 -10.04
C ALA A 299 -10.94 -6.70 -9.44
N TRP A 300 -9.97 -6.16 -8.74
CA TRP A 300 -9.00 -6.95 -7.99
C TRP A 300 -8.92 -6.42 -6.56
N ALA A 301 -8.98 -7.30 -5.60
CA ALA A 301 -8.87 -6.94 -4.19
C ALA A 301 -7.58 -7.51 -3.59
N TRP A 302 -6.86 -6.69 -2.87
CA TRP A 302 -5.60 -7.07 -2.26
C TRP A 302 -5.76 -7.64 -0.85
N PRO A 303 -5.13 -8.81 -0.63
CA PRO A 303 -4.83 -9.89 -1.56
C PRO A 303 -6.07 -10.69 -1.98
N LEU A 304 -7.06 -10.81 -1.14
CA LEU A 304 -8.42 -11.23 -1.39
C LEU A 304 -9.31 -10.48 -0.41
N ASN A 305 -10.47 -10.03 -0.85
CA ASN A 305 -11.34 -9.19 -0.02
C ASN A 305 -12.16 -9.98 1.03
N ARG A 306 -11.68 -11.13 1.46
CA ARG A 306 -12.39 -11.99 2.41
C ARG A 306 -12.20 -11.58 3.86
N ARG A 307 -11.05 -10.98 4.20
CA ARG A 307 -10.70 -10.69 5.58
C ARG A 307 -11.11 -9.32 6.08
N ILE A 308 -12.09 -8.73 5.46
CA ILE A 308 -12.83 -7.60 6.03
C ILE A 308 -13.74 -8.10 7.17
N LEU A 309 -14.11 -9.38 7.15
CA LEU A 309 -14.96 -9.99 8.14
C LEU A 309 -14.15 -10.77 9.17
N TYR A 310 -14.51 -10.62 10.43
CA TYR A 310 -13.80 -11.27 11.53
C TYR A 310 -14.41 -12.61 11.84
N ASN A 311 -13.61 -13.64 11.68
CA ASN A 311 -14.00 -15.01 11.91
C ASN A 311 -14.70 -15.21 13.25
N ARG A 312 -14.04 -14.78 14.31
CA ARG A 312 -14.54 -14.97 15.68
C ARG A 312 -15.75 -14.09 15.99
N ALA A 313 -15.84 -12.90 15.43
CA ALA A 313 -17.00 -12.04 15.56
C ALA A 313 -18.18 -12.53 14.72
N SER A 314 -17.95 -13.42 13.76
CA SER A 314 -18.98 -13.94 12.86
C SER A 314 -19.76 -15.14 13.43
N ALA A 315 -19.36 -15.65 14.59
CA ALA A 315 -20.03 -16.75 15.28
C ALA A 315 -20.02 -16.54 16.80
N ASP A 316 -20.92 -17.21 17.50
CA ASP A 316 -20.94 -17.23 18.97
C ASP A 316 -19.77 -18.06 19.53
N PRO A 317 -19.51 -18.02 20.85
CA PRO A 317 -18.44 -18.81 21.47
C PRO A 317 -18.55 -20.31 21.32
N GLN A 318 -19.73 -20.83 20.93
CA GLN A 318 -20.00 -22.23 20.67
C GLN A 318 -19.83 -22.57 19.17
N GLY A 319 -19.59 -21.58 18.34
CA GLY A 319 -19.41 -21.74 16.89
C GLY A 319 -20.71 -21.72 16.08
N ASN A 320 -21.80 -21.21 16.64
CA ASN A 320 -23.02 -20.99 15.89
C ASN A 320 -23.00 -19.64 15.19
N PRO A 321 -23.47 -19.53 13.94
CA PRO A 321 -23.57 -18.24 13.27
C PRO A 321 -24.56 -17.32 13.99
N TRP A 322 -24.22 -16.04 14.09
CA TRP A 322 -25.12 -15.04 14.67
C TRP A 322 -26.43 -14.90 13.88
N ASP A 323 -26.35 -15.00 12.58
CA ASP A 323 -27.52 -15.05 11.70
C ASP A 323 -27.46 -16.31 10.82
N PRO A 324 -28.33 -17.32 11.10
CA PRO A 324 -28.35 -18.54 10.31
C PRO A 324 -28.69 -18.34 8.83
N LYS A 325 -29.33 -17.20 8.48
CA LYS A 325 -29.65 -16.87 7.07
C LYS A 325 -28.49 -16.22 6.33
N ARG A 326 -27.56 -15.64 7.07
CA ARG A 326 -26.37 -14.96 6.55
C ARG A 326 -25.12 -15.54 7.21
N GLN A 327 -24.96 -16.83 7.07
CA GLN A 327 -23.89 -17.59 7.70
C GLN A 327 -22.53 -17.21 7.12
N LEU A 328 -21.76 -16.44 7.85
CA LEU A 328 -20.37 -16.11 7.55
C LEU A 328 -19.44 -17.23 7.98
N LEU A 329 -19.68 -17.77 9.16
CA LEU A 329 -18.85 -18.78 9.81
C LEU A 329 -19.73 -19.69 10.67
N LYS A 330 -19.44 -20.99 10.68
CA LYS A 330 -20.09 -21.99 11.53
C LYS A 330 -19.13 -23.12 11.85
N TRP A 331 -19.17 -23.60 13.09
CA TRP A 331 -18.56 -24.86 13.45
C TRP A 331 -19.48 -26.02 13.10
N ASP A 332 -19.02 -27.01 12.36
CA ASP A 332 -19.80 -28.18 11.92
C ASP A 332 -19.65 -29.41 12.85
N GLY A 333 -18.92 -29.25 13.94
CA GLY A 333 -18.58 -30.33 14.84
C GLY A 333 -17.14 -30.83 14.69
N THR A 334 -16.50 -30.57 13.54
CA THR A 334 -15.15 -31.01 13.22
C THR A 334 -14.25 -29.90 12.70
N LYS A 335 -14.84 -28.94 12.01
CA LYS A 335 -14.13 -27.79 11.42
C LYS A 335 -15.05 -26.58 11.28
N TRP A 336 -14.42 -25.44 11.13
CA TRP A 336 -15.09 -24.22 10.71
C TRP A 336 -15.43 -24.25 9.23
N THR A 337 -16.66 -23.87 8.90
CA THR A 337 -17.20 -23.78 7.54
C THR A 337 -17.87 -22.44 7.32
N GLY A 338 -17.99 -22.00 6.07
CA GLY A 338 -18.63 -20.73 5.70
C GLY A 338 -17.77 -19.92 4.73
N TRP A 339 -18.09 -18.65 4.59
CA TRP A 339 -17.42 -17.73 3.67
C TRP A 339 -16.17 -17.07 4.25
N ASP A 340 -16.12 -16.97 5.58
CA ASP A 340 -14.99 -16.42 6.31
C ASP A 340 -14.33 -17.53 7.18
N ILE A 341 -13.71 -18.49 6.51
CA ILE A 341 -13.11 -19.65 7.16
C ILE A 341 -11.79 -19.22 7.82
N PRO A 342 -11.61 -19.49 9.14
CA PRO A 342 -10.37 -19.18 9.83
C PRO A 342 -9.19 -20.01 9.31
N ASP A 343 -7.98 -19.47 9.48
CA ASP A 343 -6.74 -20.16 9.10
C ASP A 343 -6.59 -21.50 9.81
N TYR A 344 -7.13 -21.63 11.00
CA TYR A 344 -7.16 -22.86 11.80
C TYR A 344 -8.53 -23.50 11.75
N SER A 345 -8.90 -23.98 10.58
CA SER A 345 -10.25 -24.52 10.34
C SER A 345 -10.63 -25.72 11.22
N ALA A 346 -9.64 -26.48 11.73
CA ALA A 346 -9.87 -27.63 12.59
C ALA A 346 -9.84 -27.32 14.09
N ALA A 347 -9.51 -26.09 14.51
CA ALA A 347 -9.48 -25.73 15.91
C ALA A 347 -10.89 -25.53 16.47
N PRO A 348 -11.34 -26.30 17.46
CA PRO A 348 -12.70 -26.20 17.98
C PRO A 348 -12.96 -24.86 18.69
N PRO A 349 -14.22 -24.42 18.77
CA PRO A 349 -14.61 -23.28 19.58
C PRO A 349 -14.10 -23.42 21.03
N GLY A 350 -13.55 -22.33 21.57
CA GLY A 350 -13.04 -22.32 22.94
C GLY A 350 -11.69 -22.97 23.16
N SER A 351 -11.03 -23.45 22.10
CA SER A 351 -9.69 -24.10 22.22
C SER A 351 -8.56 -23.12 22.56
N GLY A 352 -8.80 -21.81 22.54
CA GLY A 352 -7.74 -20.79 22.66
C GLY A 352 -6.87 -20.65 21.40
N VAL A 353 -6.94 -21.61 20.49
CA VAL A 353 -6.38 -21.54 19.15
C VAL A 353 -7.50 -21.03 18.26
N GLY A 354 -7.55 -19.75 18.09
CA GLY A 354 -8.70 -19.15 17.46
C GLY A 354 -8.43 -18.55 16.10
N PRO A 355 -9.50 -18.23 15.42
CA PRO A 355 -9.46 -17.48 14.18
C PRO A 355 -8.94 -16.05 14.34
N PHE A 356 -8.48 -15.68 15.51
CA PHE A 356 -7.95 -14.35 15.78
C PHE A 356 -6.47 -14.28 15.67
N ILE A 357 -6.03 -13.28 14.97
CA ILE A 357 -4.66 -13.03 14.57
C ILE A 357 -4.09 -11.82 15.33
N MET A 358 -4.64 -11.44 16.47
CA MET A 358 -4.15 -10.30 17.24
C MET A 358 -3.16 -10.73 18.32
N GLN A 359 -2.11 -9.95 18.47
CA GLN A 359 -1.15 -10.08 19.55
C GLN A 359 -1.58 -9.28 20.78
N GLN A 360 -1.15 -9.72 21.96
CA GLN A 360 -1.48 -9.05 23.22
C GLN A 360 -0.86 -7.65 23.36
N GLU A 361 0.19 -7.35 22.61
CA GLU A 361 0.90 -6.08 22.72
C GLU A 361 0.16 -4.89 22.10
N GLY A 362 -1.03 -5.08 21.55
CA GLY A 362 -1.81 -4.00 20.94
C GLY A 362 -1.20 -3.41 19.66
N MET A 363 -0.12 -3.98 19.18
CA MET A 363 0.46 -3.63 17.89
C MET A 363 -0.09 -4.55 16.81
N GLY A 364 -0.57 -4.02 15.71
CA GLY A 364 -1.18 -4.75 14.60
C GLY A 364 -0.21 -5.67 13.83
N ARG A 365 0.51 -6.52 14.55
CA ARG A 365 1.31 -7.60 13.98
C ARG A 365 0.47 -8.84 13.91
N LEU A 366 0.01 -9.16 12.71
CA LEU A 366 -0.87 -10.29 12.48
C LEU A 366 -0.05 -11.51 12.09
N PHE A 367 -0.21 -12.58 12.87
CA PHE A 367 0.35 -13.90 12.58
C PHE A 367 -0.79 -14.88 12.39
N ALA A 368 -0.84 -15.50 11.22
CA ALA A 368 -1.74 -16.60 10.94
C ALA A 368 -1.04 -17.92 11.24
N LEU A 369 -1.83 -18.92 11.60
CA LEU A 369 -1.37 -20.30 11.67
C LEU A 369 -1.59 -20.94 10.30
N ASP A 370 -0.63 -21.72 9.81
CA ASP A 370 -0.68 -22.51 8.60
C ASP A 370 -0.49 -21.71 7.29
N LYS A 371 -1.45 -20.93 6.82
CA LYS A 371 -1.34 -20.22 5.55
C LYS A 371 -2.11 -18.91 5.51
N MET A 372 -1.64 -17.99 4.68
CA MET A 372 -2.24 -16.68 4.45
C MET A 372 -2.87 -16.62 3.05
N ALA A 373 -3.97 -17.32 2.86
CA ALA A 373 -4.66 -17.34 1.56
C ALA A 373 -5.50 -16.10 1.29
N GLU A 374 -5.84 -15.33 2.34
CA GLU A 374 -6.95 -14.38 2.32
C GLU A 374 -6.61 -13.05 2.90
N GLY A 375 -5.79 -12.30 2.55
CA GLY A 375 -5.58 -10.95 3.02
C GLY A 375 -4.71 -10.81 4.26
N PRO A 376 -3.90 -9.74 4.34
CA PRO A 376 -2.90 -9.59 5.37
C PRO A 376 -3.44 -9.09 6.70
N PHE A 377 -4.60 -8.41 6.70
CA PHE A 377 -5.09 -7.73 7.90
C PHE A 377 -6.58 -7.94 8.10
N PRO A 378 -7.00 -8.54 9.21
CA PRO A 378 -8.31 -8.30 9.71
C PRO A 378 -8.43 -6.82 10.11
N GLU A 379 -9.55 -6.18 9.80
CA GLU A 379 -9.81 -4.77 10.14
C GLU A 379 -10.54 -4.62 11.47
N HIS A 380 -10.30 -5.51 12.39
CA HIS A 380 -10.97 -5.56 13.67
C HIS A 380 -10.01 -5.22 14.81
N TYR A 381 -10.50 -4.54 15.78
CA TYR A 381 -9.71 -4.04 16.90
C TYR A 381 -10.32 -4.48 18.22
N GLU A 382 -9.99 -5.69 18.65
CA GLU A 382 -10.28 -6.06 20.03
C GLU A 382 -9.37 -5.27 21.00
N PRO A 383 -9.85 -4.93 22.16
CA PRO A 383 -11.11 -5.34 22.78
C PRO A 383 -12.34 -4.50 22.40
N PHE A 384 -12.18 -3.43 21.63
CA PHE A 384 -13.24 -2.43 21.48
C PHE A 384 -14.36 -2.84 20.52
N GLU A 385 -14.10 -3.73 19.59
CA GLU A 385 -15.03 -4.11 18.51
C GLU A 385 -15.60 -5.52 18.62
N THR A 386 -15.53 -6.13 19.79
CA THR A 386 -16.14 -7.45 19.99
C THR A 386 -17.67 -7.36 20.06
N PRO A 387 -18.41 -8.29 19.45
CA PRO A 387 -19.88 -8.35 19.58
C PRO A 387 -20.35 -8.80 20.96
N LEU A 388 -19.47 -9.30 21.80
CA LEU A 388 -19.74 -9.66 23.18
C LEU A 388 -19.75 -8.42 24.07
N GLY A 389 -20.42 -8.47 25.22
CA GLY A 389 -20.45 -7.36 26.18
C GLY A 389 -19.08 -6.99 26.72
N THR A 390 -18.21 -7.99 26.86
CA THR A 390 -16.81 -7.85 27.26
C THR A 390 -15.94 -8.73 26.39
N ASN A 391 -14.68 -8.34 26.23
CA ASN A 391 -13.71 -9.17 25.52
C ASN A 391 -13.19 -10.28 26.45
N PRO A 392 -13.20 -11.57 26.04
CA PRO A 392 -12.70 -12.66 26.85
C PRO A 392 -11.21 -12.53 27.25
N LEU A 393 -10.40 -11.87 26.43
CA LEU A 393 -8.98 -11.61 26.70
C LEU A 393 -8.74 -10.40 27.57
N HIS A 394 -9.71 -9.50 27.64
CA HIS A 394 -9.68 -8.26 28.42
C HIS A 394 -11.01 -8.04 29.15
N PRO A 395 -11.33 -8.85 30.15
CA PRO A 395 -12.66 -8.88 30.75
C PRO A 395 -13.07 -7.58 31.48
N ASN A 396 -12.11 -6.73 31.80
CA ASN A 396 -12.34 -5.42 32.39
C ASN A 396 -12.61 -4.31 31.39
N VAL A 397 -12.54 -4.60 30.09
CA VAL A 397 -12.79 -3.62 29.03
C VAL A 397 -14.19 -3.85 28.48
N ILE A 398 -15.01 -2.81 28.53
CA ILE A 398 -16.35 -2.83 27.94
C ILE A 398 -16.19 -2.64 26.43
N SER A 399 -16.78 -3.55 25.66
CA SER A 399 -16.77 -3.45 24.19
C SER A 399 -17.55 -2.23 23.70
N ASN A 400 -17.15 -1.71 22.55
CA ASN A 400 -17.86 -0.62 21.90
C ASN A 400 -19.33 -1.00 21.66
N PRO A 401 -20.30 -0.20 22.16
CA PRO A 401 -21.72 -0.47 21.95
C PRO A 401 -22.10 -0.58 20.48
N ALA A 402 -21.43 0.12 19.58
CA ALA A 402 -21.68 0.05 18.15
C ALA A 402 -21.37 -1.34 17.58
N ALA A 403 -20.35 -2.03 18.06
CA ALA A 403 -20.04 -3.39 17.63
C ALA A 403 -21.12 -4.42 18.00
N ARG A 404 -21.97 -4.11 18.97
CA ARG A 404 -23.08 -4.95 19.43
C ARG A 404 -24.39 -4.75 18.67
N ILE A 405 -24.50 -3.66 17.91
CA ILE A 405 -25.73 -3.33 17.15
C ILE A 405 -25.87 -4.24 15.93
N PHE A 406 -24.77 -4.75 15.43
CA PHE A 406 -24.71 -5.57 14.23
C PHE A 406 -24.71 -7.08 14.48
N LYS A 407 -25.21 -7.51 15.63
CA LYS A 407 -25.44 -8.92 15.94
C LYS A 407 -26.37 -9.58 14.93
#